data_5f5ba2ba055e66418366ead687458507
#
_entry.id   5f5ba2ba055e66418366ead687458507
#
_cell.length_a   1.000
_cell.length_b   1.000
_cell.length_c   1.000
_cell.angle_alpha   90.00
_cell.angle_beta   90.00
_cell.angle_gamma   90.00
#
_symmetry.space_group_name_H-M   'P 1'
#
loop_
_entity.id
_entity.type
_entity.pdbx_description
1 polymer ?
#
loop_
_entity_poly.entity_id
_entity_poly.type
_entity_poly.pdbx_seq_one_letter_code
_entity_poly.pdbx_strand_id
1 'polypeptide(L)'
;MKIIVSPEIESVCPSFVGACIEASVVNTQYCQELWDEIEELGRRYKQELTTESLKDMSGIAATRKVYRSCGKDPSRYRPASEALIRRLLQGKELYQRDTLVDLVNLASIAYGYSIGGFDADKFQGDTLTLGVGKAGEPYEGISRGTINIEGLPVYRDQIGGVGTPTSDNERTKMEMNTTHLVVLINGYDGNEANVRANAEYIQTLLKKYCMSDGGTYIIYK
;
A
#
# COMPACT_ATOMS: atom_id res chain seq x y z
N MET A 1 10.74 2.50 -13.00
CA MET A 1 9.29 2.35 -13.34
C MET A 1 8.69 3.71 -13.65
N LYS A 2 7.93 3.84 -14.76
CA LYS A 2 7.16 5.06 -15.06
C LYS A 2 5.75 4.92 -14.46
N ILE A 3 5.27 5.98 -13.78
CA ILE A 3 3.90 6.01 -13.26
C ILE A 3 3.12 7.12 -13.97
N ILE A 4 1.91 6.81 -14.41
CA ILE A 4 0.98 7.75 -15.02
C ILE A 4 -0.27 7.80 -14.15
N VAL A 5 -0.68 9.00 -13.77
CA VAL A 5 -1.97 9.21 -13.11
C VAL A 5 -3.00 9.55 -14.19
N SER A 6 -4.13 8.86 -14.19
CA SER A 6 -5.16 9.06 -15.21
C SER A 6 -6.01 10.30 -14.92
N PRO A 7 -6.60 10.92 -15.96
CA PRO A 7 -7.52 12.05 -15.79
C PRO A 7 -8.71 11.75 -14.86
N GLU A 8 -9.12 10.49 -14.76
CA GLU A 8 -10.19 10.07 -13.85
C GLU A 8 -9.78 10.26 -12.38
N ILE A 9 -8.53 9.91 -12.04
CA ILE A 9 -7.98 10.13 -10.68
C ILE A 9 -7.72 11.62 -10.46
N GLU A 10 -7.16 12.34 -11.41
CA GLU A 10 -6.94 13.80 -11.31
C GLU A 10 -8.25 14.53 -11.05
N SER A 11 -9.34 14.10 -11.70
CA SER A 11 -10.68 14.69 -11.52
C SER A 11 -11.24 14.48 -10.11
N VAL A 12 -11.10 13.28 -9.52
CA VAL A 12 -11.66 12.97 -8.20
C VAL A 12 -10.73 13.32 -7.04
N CYS A 13 -9.44 13.45 -7.31
CA CYS A 13 -8.41 13.79 -6.33
C CYS A 13 -7.28 14.64 -6.96
N PRO A 14 -7.54 15.93 -7.28
CA PRO A 14 -6.55 16.82 -7.92
C PRO A 14 -5.27 17.03 -7.07
N SER A 15 -5.35 16.76 -5.78
CA SER A 15 -4.24 16.88 -4.84
C SER A 15 -3.44 15.58 -4.67
N PHE A 16 -3.75 14.53 -5.42
CA PHE A 16 -3.06 13.25 -5.27
C PHE A 16 -1.54 13.38 -5.41
N VAL A 17 -0.84 12.73 -4.49
CA VAL A 17 0.63 12.59 -4.52
C VAL A 17 0.98 11.15 -4.20
N GLY A 18 1.69 10.49 -5.10
CA GLY A 18 2.20 9.15 -4.87
C GLY A 18 3.72 9.12 -4.79
N ALA A 19 4.26 8.05 -4.20
CA ALA A 19 5.67 7.71 -4.31
C ALA A 19 5.82 6.27 -4.82
N CYS A 20 6.80 6.07 -5.70
CA CYS A 20 7.20 4.75 -6.18
C CYS A 20 8.65 4.52 -5.75
N ILE A 21 8.88 3.50 -4.93
CA ILE A 21 10.21 3.06 -4.50
C ILE A 21 10.57 1.83 -5.32
N GLU A 22 11.79 1.78 -5.86
CA GLU A 22 12.38 0.62 -6.53
C GLU A 22 13.66 0.23 -5.81
N ALA A 23 13.78 -1.04 -5.41
CA ALA A 23 14.93 -1.52 -4.64
C ALA A 23 15.27 -2.98 -4.96
N SER A 24 16.57 -3.29 -4.94
CA SER A 24 17.03 -4.68 -4.82
C SER A 24 16.93 -5.10 -3.36
N VAL A 25 16.45 -6.31 -3.11
CA VAL A 25 16.14 -6.81 -1.76
C VAL A 25 16.46 -8.30 -1.62
N VAL A 26 16.65 -8.71 -0.39
CA VAL A 26 16.63 -10.11 0.02
C VAL A 26 15.46 -10.30 0.99
N ASN A 27 14.51 -11.16 0.62
CA ASN A 27 13.38 -11.50 1.48
C ASN A 27 13.75 -12.64 2.44
N THR A 28 13.21 -12.59 3.63
CA THR A 28 13.34 -13.67 4.62
C THR A 28 11.98 -14.04 5.18
N GLN A 29 11.87 -15.28 5.67
CA GLN A 29 10.58 -15.78 6.20
C GLN A 29 10.13 -15.02 7.45
N TYR A 30 11.07 -14.50 8.24
CA TYR A 30 10.81 -13.84 9.51
C TYR A 30 11.98 -12.96 9.93
N CYS A 31 11.68 -11.83 10.57
CA CYS A 31 12.65 -10.94 11.19
C CYS A 31 12.11 -10.49 12.57
N GLN A 32 12.72 -10.96 13.64
CA GLN A 32 12.27 -10.68 15.02
C GLN A 32 12.32 -9.17 15.31
N GLU A 33 13.40 -8.51 14.92
CA GLU A 33 13.59 -7.08 15.20
C GLU A 33 12.54 -6.21 14.50
N LEU A 34 12.10 -6.59 13.29
CA LEU A 34 10.99 -5.94 12.59
C LEU A 34 9.66 -6.14 13.34
N TRP A 35 9.42 -7.34 13.85
CA TRP A 35 8.22 -7.63 14.62
C TRP A 35 8.21 -6.92 15.96
N ASP A 36 9.35 -6.74 16.62
CA ASP A 36 9.47 -5.92 17.83
C ASP A 36 9.04 -4.47 17.58
N GLU A 37 9.41 -3.88 16.41
CA GLU A 37 8.95 -2.55 16.01
C GLU A 37 7.43 -2.51 15.74
N ILE A 38 6.88 -3.52 15.07
CA ILE A 38 5.43 -3.64 14.82
C ILE A 38 4.65 -3.71 16.15
N GLU A 39 5.12 -4.52 17.09
CA GLU A 39 4.49 -4.68 18.40
C GLU A 39 4.56 -3.40 19.23
N GLU A 40 5.71 -2.70 19.22
CA GLU A 40 5.87 -1.43 19.91
C GLU A 40 4.91 -0.37 19.35
N LEU A 41 4.83 -0.25 18.00
CA LEU A 41 3.87 0.64 17.35
C LEU A 41 2.43 0.27 17.73
N GLY A 42 2.12 -1.02 17.76
CA GLY A 42 0.81 -1.53 18.16
C GLY A 42 0.45 -1.19 19.61
N ARG A 43 1.41 -1.29 20.55
CA ARG A 43 1.22 -0.89 21.95
C ARG A 43 0.94 0.61 22.08
N ARG A 44 1.71 1.44 21.37
CA ARG A 44 1.50 2.90 21.35
C ARG A 44 0.12 3.25 20.79
N TYR A 45 -0.27 2.67 19.65
CA TYR A 45 -1.57 2.96 19.05
C TYR A 45 -2.77 2.55 19.90
N LYS A 46 -2.66 1.48 20.68
CA LYS A 46 -3.71 1.09 21.65
C LYS A 46 -3.90 2.12 22.77
N GLN A 47 -2.89 2.92 23.07
CA GLN A 47 -2.98 4.00 24.08
C GLN A 47 -3.50 5.31 23.47
N GLU A 48 -3.18 5.59 22.20
CA GLU A 48 -3.41 6.88 21.54
C GLU A 48 -4.69 6.90 20.67
N LEU A 49 -5.12 5.76 20.14
CA LEU A 49 -6.16 5.67 19.13
C LEU A 49 -7.31 4.75 19.57
N THR A 50 -8.48 5.05 19.00
CA THR A 50 -9.64 4.15 19.03
C THR A 50 -10.04 3.75 17.60
N THR A 51 -10.87 2.72 17.47
CA THR A 51 -11.37 2.30 16.14
C THR A 51 -12.21 3.39 15.48
N GLU A 52 -12.81 4.27 16.27
CA GLU A 52 -13.63 5.41 15.82
C GLU A 52 -12.77 6.57 15.31
N SER A 53 -11.59 6.80 15.94
CA SER A 53 -10.68 7.89 15.56
C SER A 53 -9.92 7.62 14.24
N LEU A 54 -9.89 6.38 13.76
CA LEU A 54 -9.17 6.04 12.51
C LEU A 54 -9.68 6.80 11.29
N LYS A 55 -10.98 7.11 11.26
CA LYS A 55 -11.58 7.90 10.17
C LYS A 55 -11.05 9.33 10.10
N ASP A 56 -10.39 9.79 11.17
CA ASP A 56 -9.85 11.16 11.30
C ASP A 56 -8.36 11.21 10.92
N MET A 57 -7.69 10.07 10.72
CA MET A 57 -6.34 10.02 10.16
C MET A 57 -6.37 10.47 8.70
N SER A 58 -5.55 11.47 8.33
CA SER A 58 -5.62 12.15 7.03
C SER A 58 -5.57 11.20 5.83
N GLY A 59 -4.62 10.28 5.81
CA GLY A 59 -4.45 9.30 4.72
C GLY A 59 -5.66 8.35 4.60
N ILE A 60 -6.20 7.89 5.72
CA ILE A 60 -7.40 7.02 5.75
C ILE A 60 -8.64 7.81 5.31
N ALA A 61 -8.84 9.01 5.88
CA ALA A 61 -9.97 9.88 5.56
C ALA A 61 -10.01 10.22 4.06
N ALA A 62 -8.85 10.59 3.50
CA ALA A 62 -8.72 10.95 2.09
C ALA A 62 -8.97 9.74 1.17
N THR A 63 -8.40 8.56 1.47
CA THR A 63 -8.65 7.33 0.71
C THR A 63 -10.14 6.98 0.72
N ARG A 64 -10.81 7.06 1.87
CA ARG A 64 -12.26 6.84 1.99
C ARG A 64 -13.08 7.86 1.20
N LYS A 65 -12.61 9.12 1.13
CA LYS A 65 -13.26 10.16 0.33
C LYS A 65 -13.17 9.82 -1.16
N VAL A 66 -11.98 9.46 -1.65
CA VAL A 66 -11.78 9.06 -3.06
C VAL A 66 -12.66 7.86 -3.43
N TYR A 67 -12.74 6.83 -2.57
CA TYR A 67 -13.64 5.70 -2.81
C TYR A 67 -15.08 6.15 -3.03
N ARG A 68 -15.62 7.02 -2.15
CA ARG A 68 -16.99 7.55 -2.32
C ARG A 68 -17.15 8.35 -3.61
N SER A 69 -16.15 9.18 -3.97
CA SER A 69 -16.17 9.95 -5.22
C SER A 69 -16.18 9.05 -6.46
N CYS A 70 -15.59 7.85 -6.36
CA CYS A 70 -15.62 6.82 -7.40
C CYS A 70 -16.82 5.86 -7.30
N GLY A 71 -17.79 6.13 -6.39
CA GLY A 71 -18.97 5.30 -6.20
C GLY A 71 -18.76 4.03 -5.38
N LYS A 72 -17.60 3.88 -4.69
CA LYS A 72 -17.28 2.70 -3.87
C LYS A 72 -17.56 2.95 -2.40
N ASP A 73 -18.19 1.97 -1.73
CA ASP A 73 -18.39 2.02 -0.28
C ASP A 73 -17.12 1.63 0.48
N PRO A 74 -16.46 2.59 1.19
CA PRO A 74 -15.23 2.32 1.92
C PRO A 74 -15.44 1.49 3.20
N SER A 75 -16.66 1.28 3.63
CA SER A 75 -16.95 0.42 4.77
C SER A 75 -16.94 -1.06 4.37
N ARG A 76 -17.36 -1.35 3.15
CA ARG A 76 -17.33 -2.69 2.55
C ARG A 76 -15.95 -3.01 1.95
N TYR A 77 -15.33 -2.04 1.28
CA TYR A 77 -14.00 -2.16 0.63
C TYR A 77 -12.97 -1.33 1.39
N ARG A 78 -12.72 -1.71 2.65
CA ARG A 78 -11.88 -0.92 3.56
C ARG A 78 -10.45 -0.74 3.03
N PRO A 79 -9.85 0.47 3.12
CA PRO A 79 -8.43 0.69 2.86
C PRO A 79 -7.55 -0.24 3.70
N ALA A 80 -6.46 -0.74 3.12
CA ALA A 80 -5.57 -1.70 3.78
C ALA A 80 -4.97 -1.13 5.08
N SER A 81 -4.50 0.13 5.07
CA SER A 81 -3.98 0.82 6.26
C SER A 81 -5.02 0.84 7.40
N GLU A 82 -6.27 1.20 7.11
CA GLU A 82 -7.35 1.18 8.09
C GLU A 82 -7.60 -0.24 8.62
N ALA A 83 -7.57 -1.24 7.74
CA ALA A 83 -7.81 -2.63 8.14
C ALA A 83 -6.71 -3.15 9.08
N LEU A 84 -5.44 -2.83 8.79
CA LEU A 84 -4.29 -3.21 9.62
C LEU A 84 -4.35 -2.55 11.00
N ILE A 85 -4.52 -1.22 11.06
CA ILE A 85 -4.57 -0.49 12.33
C ILE A 85 -5.77 -0.95 13.16
N ARG A 86 -6.94 -1.10 12.55
CA ARG A 86 -8.15 -1.60 13.24
C ARG A 86 -7.92 -2.98 13.86
N ARG A 87 -7.18 -3.85 13.16
CA ARG A 87 -6.85 -5.17 13.66
C ARG A 87 -6.00 -5.09 14.93
N LEU A 88 -4.97 -4.22 14.94
CA LEU A 88 -4.13 -3.96 16.13
C LEU A 88 -4.96 -3.43 17.32
N LEU A 89 -5.81 -2.41 17.07
CA LEU A 89 -6.65 -1.81 18.11
C LEU A 89 -7.65 -2.80 18.72
N GLN A 90 -8.10 -3.78 17.95
CA GLN A 90 -8.96 -4.86 18.41
C GLN A 90 -8.21 -5.96 19.18
N GLY A 91 -6.91 -5.83 19.39
CA GLY A 91 -6.08 -6.84 20.05
C GLY A 91 -5.86 -8.11 19.22
N LYS A 92 -6.11 -8.07 17.91
CA LYS A 92 -5.86 -9.17 16.98
C LYS A 92 -4.43 -9.08 16.47
N GLU A 93 -3.73 -10.19 16.44
CA GLU A 93 -2.40 -10.27 15.84
C GLU A 93 -2.45 -9.97 14.34
N LEU A 94 -1.45 -9.25 13.81
CA LEU A 94 -1.26 -9.16 12.37
C LEU A 94 -0.86 -10.52 11.81
N TYR A 95 -1.19 -10.77 10.56
CA TYR A 95 -0.72 -11.97 9.87
C TYR A 95 0.76 -11.80 9.55
N GLN A 96 1.59 -12.58 10.18
CA GLN A 96 2.99 -12.72 9.82
C GLN A 96 3.09 -13.45 8.48
N ARG A 97 3.80 -12.87 7.52
CA ARG A 97 3.94 -13.42 6.17
C ARG A 97 5.40 -13.68 5.83
N ASP A 98 6.12 -12.65 5.52
CA ASP A 98 7.55 -12.59 5.25
C ASP A 98 8.03 -11.16 5.50
N THR A 99 9.34 -10.96 5.54
CA THR A 99 9.92 -9.68 5.94
C THR A 99 9.51 -8.51 5.03
N LEU A 100 9.37 -8.72 3.72
CA LEU A 100 8.94 -7.64 2.82
C LEU A 100 7.49 -7.23 3.05
N VAL A 101 6.58 -8.20 3.19
CA VAL A 101 5.16 -7.91 3.47
C VAL A 101 5.01 -7.24 4.83
N ASP A 102 5.70 -7.74 5.85
CA ASP A 102 5.61 -7.22 7.22
C ASP A 102 6.17 -5.79 7.30
N LEU A 103 7.26 -5.51 6.56
CA LEU A 103 7.85 -4.17 6.44
C LEU A 103 6.89 -3.16 5.78
N VAL A 104 6.27 -3.54 4.66
CA VAL A 104 5.29 -2.70 3.97
C VAL A 104 4.07 -2.45 4.86
N ASN A 105 3.61 -3.47 5.60
CA ASN A 105 2.54 -3.32 6.59
C ASN A 105 2.93 -2.36 7.72
N LEU A 106 4.15 -2.44 8.26
CA LEU A 106 4.64 -1.51 9.29
C LEU A 106 4.60 -0.07 8.79
N ALA A 107 5.13 0.18 7.58
CA ALA A 107 5.12 1.52 6.99
C ALA A 107 3.69 2.04 6.73
N SER A 108 2.79 1.16 6.28
CA SER A 108 1.38 1.48 6.07
C SER A 108 0.66 1.86 7.38
N ILE A 109 0.93 1.13 8.46
CA ILE A 109 0.40 1.43 9.80
C ILE A 109 0.95 2.75 10.32
N ALA A 110 2.28 2.95 10.24
CA ALA A 110 2.96 4.10 10.83
C ALA A 110 2.51 5.45 10.22
N TYR A 111 2.19 5.46 8.93
CA TYR A 111 1.82 6.68 8.21
C TYR A 111 0.33 6.78 7.84
N GLY A 112 -0.43 5.71 8.01
CA GLY A 112 -1.87 5.67 7.67
C GLY A 112 -2.18 5.64 6.18
N TYR A 113 -1.19 5.42 5.31
CA TYR A 113 -1.39 5.26 3.87
C TYR A 113 -1.56 3.79 3.50
N SER A 114 -2.46 3.50 2.55
CA SER A 114 -2.49 2.19 1.90
C SER A 114 -1.32 2.10 0.93
N ILE A 115 -0.47 1.10 1.13
CA ILE A 115 0.77 0.89 0.38
C ILE A 115 0.69 -0.47 -0.30
N GLY A 116 0.97 -0.52 -1.60
CA GLY A 116 1.14 -1.76 -2.34
C GLY A 116 2.61 -2.14 -2.43
N GLY A 117 2.92 -3.42 -2.25
CA GLY A 117 4.25 -3.99 -2.44
C GLY A 117 4.22 -5.10 -3.47
N PHE A 118 5.12 -5.04 -4.45
CA PHE A 118 5.08 -5.88 -5.64
C PHE A 118 6.43 -6.45 -6.00
N ASP A 119 6.43 -7.64 -6.58
CA ASP A 119 7.56 -8.20 -7.30
C ASP A 119 7.66 -7.53 -8.67
N ALA A 120 8.68 -6.70 -8.87
CA ALA A 120 8.86 -5.92 -10.10
C ALA A 120 9.04 -6.80 -11.34
N ASP A 121 9.65 -7.99 -11.19
CA ASP A 121 9.90 -8.92 -12.29
C ASP A 121 8.61 -9.55 -12.84
N LYS A 122 7.49 -9.42 -12.12
CA LYS A 122 6.18 -9.91 -12.54
C LYS A 122 5.34 -8.87 -13.29
N PHE A 123 5.78 -7.62 -13.35
CA PHE A 123 5.10 -6.60 -14.16
C PHE A 123 5.31 -6.86 -15.66
N GLN A 124 4.31 -6.48 -16.43
CA GLN A 124 4.42 -6.47 -17.88
C GLN A 124 4.52 -5.04 -18.41
N GLY A 125 5.67 -4.74 -19.05
CA GLY A 125 6.03 -3.40 -19.47
C GLY A 125 6.76 -2.60 -18.38
N ASP A 126 7.02 -1.34 -18.68
CA ASP A 126 7.81 -0.40 -17.85
C ASP A 126 6.96 0.72 -17.25
N THR A 127 5.66 0.68 -17.46
CA THR A 127 4.71 1.74 -17.09
C THR A 127 3.53 1.18 -16.32
N LEU A 128 3.23 1.80 -15.18
CA LEU A 128 2.00 1.59 -14.43
C LEU A 128 1.08 2.80 -14.58
N THR A 129 -0.20 2.55 -14.80
CA THR A 129 -1.22 3.60 -14.85
C THR A 129 -2.14 3.48 -13.64
N LEU A 130 -2.25 4.56 -12.83
CA LEU A 130 -3.24 4.69 -11.78
C LEU A 130 -4.54 5.22 -12.38
N GLY A 131 -5.59 4.43 -12.33
CA GLY A 131 -6.93 4.80 -12.81
C GLY A 131 -8.02 4.30 -11.87
N VAL A 132 -9.26 4.26 -12.38
CA VAL A 132 -10.42 3.74 -11.63
C VAL A 132 -10.85 2.40 -12.21
N GLY A 133 -11.14 1.43 -11.36
CA GLY A 133 -11.59 0.09 -11.74
C GLY A 133 -12.92 0.13 -12.46
N LYS A 134 -13.05 -0.69 -13.52
CA LYS A 134 -14.24 -0.78 -14.38
C LYS A 134 -15.15 -1.93 -13.97
N ALA A 135 -16.42 -1.86 -14.37
CA ALA A 135 -17.37 -2.94 -14.19
C ALA A 135 -16.88 -4.23 -14.89
N GLY A 136 -16.89 -5.34 -14.17
CA GLY A 136 -16.47 -6.63 -14.71
C GLY A 136 -14.96 -6.76 -14.99
N GLU A 137 -14.15 -5.81 -14.58
CA GLU A 137 -12.70 -5.88 -14.77
C GLU A 137 -12.11 -7.07 -13.97
N PRO A 138 -11.37 -7.99 -14.63
CA PRO A 138 -10.79 -9.14 -13.96
C PRO A 138 -9.76 -8.72 -12.90
N TYR A 139 -9.91 -9.24 -11.70
CA TYR A 139 -8.97 -8.99 -10.61
C TYR A 139 -9.00 -10.11 -9.57
N GLU A 140 -7.85 -10.69 -9.34
CA GLU A 140 -7.62 -11.72 -8.32
C GLU A 140 -6.88 -11.11 -7.14
N GLY A 141 -7.56 -10.90 -6.02
CA GLY A 141 -6.92 -10.38 -4.80
C GLY A 141 -6.18 -11.47 -4.04
N ILE A 142 -5.01 -11.13 -3.46
CA ILE A 142 -4.18 -12.05 -2.67
C ILE A 142 -5.02 -12.70 -1.57
N SER A 143 -5.11 -14.04 -1.60
CA SER A 143 -5.87 -14.87 -0.65
C SER A 143 -7.36 -14.53 -0.55
N ARG A 144 -7.94 -13.85 -1.56
CA ARG A 144 -9.35 -13.42 -1.58
C ARG A 144 -10.12 -13.94 -2.79
N GLY A 145 -9.41 -14.49 -3.80
CA GLY A 145 -10.01 -14.85 -5.09
C GLY A 145 -10.47 -13.62 -5.86
N THR A 146 -11.47 -13.78 -6.73
CA THR A 146 -11.99 -12.71 -7.57
C THR A 146 -12.62 -11.58 -6.74
N ILE A 147 -12.17 -10.34 -6.96
CA ILE A 147 -12.66 -9.13 -6.30
C ILE A 147 -13.29 -8.20 -7.33
N ASN A 148 -14.45 -7.62 -7.01
CA ASN A 148 -15.01 -6.51 -7.79
C ASN A 148 -14.28 -5.20 -7.46
N ILE A 149 -13.39 -4.78 -8.37
CA ILE A 149 -12.62 -3.54 -8.24
C ILE A 149 -13.28 -2.31 -8.88
N GLU A 150 -14.49 -2.45 -9.46
CA GLU A 150 -15.26 -1.32 -9.98
C GLU A 150 -15.32 -0.17 -8.96
N GLY A 151 -14.94 1.04 -9.38
CA GLY A 151 -14.90 2.22 -8.52
C GLY A 151 -13.76 2.24 -7.49
N LEU A 152 -12.81 1.31 -7.51
CA LEU A 152 -11.59 1.43 -6.72
C LEU A 152 -10.48 2.09 -7.54
N PRO A 153 -9.64 2.97 -6.97
CA PRO A 153 -8.36 3.30 -7.58
C PRO A 153 -7.56 2.03 -7.81
N VAL A 154 -6.98 1.88 -8.99
CA VAL A 154 -6.23 0.67 -9.37
C VAL A 154 -5.03 1.03 -10.23
N TYR A 155 -3.87 0.49 -9.87
CA TYR A 155 -2.71 0.48 -10.76
C TYR A 155 -2.81 -0.66 -11.75
N ARG A 156 -2.44 -0.38 -13.00
CA ARG A 156 -2.43 -1.35 -14.09
C ARG A 156 -1.10 -1.33 -14.80
N ASP A 157 -0.59 -2.50 -15.12
CA ASP A 157 0.43 -2.69 -16.13
C ASP A 157 -0.21 -3.01 -17.52
N GLN A 158 0.57 -3.53 -18.45
CA GLN A 158 0.05 -3.86 -19.81
C GLN A 158 -0.99 -4.97 -19.82
N ILE A 159 -1.03 -5.86 -18.80
CA ILE A 159 -1.99 -6.97 -18.73
C ILE A 159 -3.28 -6.55 -18.02
N GLY A 160 -3.18 -5.80 -16.94
CA GLY A 160 -4.34 -5.43 -16.12
C GLY A 160 -3.99 -4.96 -14.72
N GLY A 161 -4.97 -5.01 -13.82
CA GLY A 161 -4.81 -4.53 -12.45
C GLY A 161 -3.72 -5.26 -11.68
N VAL A 162 -2.86 -4.50 -10.98
CA VAL A 162 -1.79 -5.02 -10.13
C VAL A 162 -2.03 -4.74 -8.64
N GLY A 163 -2.63 -3.59 -8.31
CA GLY A 163 -2.87 -3.21 -6.91
C GLY A 163 -3.97 -2.17 -6.76
N THR A 164 -4.70 -2.27 -5.65
CA THR A 164 -5.68 -1.29 -5.19
C THR A 164 -5.38 -0.93 -3.73
N PRO A 165 -5.86 0.22 -3.19
CA PRO A 165 -5.66 0.50 -1.78
C PRO A 165 -6.37 -0.47 -0.81
N THR A 166 -7.14 -1.42 -1.32
CA THR A 166 -7.82 -2.48 -0.54
C THR A 166 -7.09 -3.82 -0.57
N SER A 167 -6.49 -4.19 -1.72
CA SER A 167 -5.81 -5.48 -1.91
C SER A 167 -4.97 -5.46 -3.18
N ASP A 168 -3.79 -6.06 -3.12
CA ASP A 168 -2.94 -6.28 -4.28
C ASP A 168 -3.36 -7.54 -5.05
N ASN A 169 -2.93 -7.64 -6.30
CA ASN A 169 -3.26 -8.74 -7.19
C ASN A 169 -2.32 -9.94 -6.96
N GLU A 170 -2.90 -11.14 -7.00
CA GLU A 170 -2.18 -12.41 -6.83
C GLU A 170 -1.00 -12.56 -7.82
N ARG A 171 -1.16 -12.04 -9.05
CA ARG A 171 -0.16 -12.16 -10.12
C ARG A 171 1.16 -11.47 -9.81
N THR A 172 1.11 -10.30 -9.18
CA THR A 172 2.27 -9.43 -8.94
C THR A 172 2.73 -9.42 -7.48
N LYS A 173 2.21 -10.33 -6.67
CA LYS A 173 2.53 -10.41 -5.24
C LYS A 173 4.02 -10.66 -5.01
N MET A 174 4.51 -10.12 -3.90
CA MET A 174 5.81 -10.48 -3.35
C MET A 174 5.81 -11.95 -2.90
N GLU A 175 6.94 -12.61 -3.06
CA GLU A 175 7.19 -13.99 -2.66
C GLU A 175 8.58 -14.11 -2.03
N MET A 176 8.92 -15.28 -1.46
CA MET A 176 10.21 -15.48 -0.81
C MET A 176 11.43 -15.29 -1.74
N ASN A 177 11.23 -15.50 -3.04
CA ASN A 177 12.27 -15.33 -4.07
C ASN A 177 12.26 -13.96 -4.73
N THR A 178 11.43 -13.02 -4.29
CA THR A 178 11.42 -11.64 -4.80
C THR A 178 12.75 -10.96 -4.50
N THR A 179 13.42 -10.48 -5.53
CA THR A 179 14.71 -9.76 -5.46
C THR A 179 14.62 -8.33 -5.93
N HIS A 180 13.61 -8.00 -6.73
CA HIS A 180 13.32 -6.64 -7.20
C HIS A 180 11.96 -6.19 -6.67
N LEU A 181 11.99 -5.23 -5.76
CA LEU A 181 10.79 -4.71 -5.09
C LEU A 181 10.35 -3.39 -5.71
N VAL A 182 9.05 -3.27 -5.96
CA VAL A 182 8.37 -1.98 -6.18
C VAL A 182 7.39 -1.76 -5.05
N VAL A 183 7.45 -0.56 -4.43
CA VAL A 183 6.48 -0.13 -3.42
C VAL A 183 5.79 1.15 -3.88
N LEU A 184 4.44 1.15 -3.82
CA LEU A 184 3.61 2.28 -4.23
C LEU A 184 2.88 2.86 -3.02
N ILE A 185 3.15 4.13 -2.69
CA ILE A 185 2.49 4.88 -1.61
C ILE A 185 1.37 5.74 -2.20
N ASN A 186 0.19 5.69 -1.59
CA ASN A 186 -1.00 6.40 -2.06
C ASN A 186 -1.36 7.57 -1.14
N GLY A 187 -0.87 8.78 -1.42
CA GLY A 187 -1.17 10.01 -0.67
C GLY A 187 -2.35 10.79 -1.27
N TYR A 188 -3.57 10.30 -1.07
CA TYR A 188 -4.80 10.99 -1.52
C TYR A 188 -5.10 12.26 -0.73
N ASP A 189 -4.44 12.49 0.39
CA ASP A 189 -4.55 13.72 1.20
C ASP A 189 -3.71 14.89 0.65
N GLY A 190 -2.87 14.63 -0.36
CA GLY A 190 -2.02 15.64 -0.98
C GLY A 190 -0.83 16.07 -0.13
N ASN A 191 -0.56 15.39 0.98
CA ASN A 191 0.56 15.72 1.86
C ASN A 191 1.88 15.12 1.35
N GLU A 192 2.52 15.83 0.40
CA GLU A 192 3.79 15.39 -0.21
C GLU A 192 4.89 15.19 0.83
N ALA A 193 4.97 16.04 1.86
CA ALA A 193 5.98 15.91 2.90
C ALA A 193 5.85 14.58 3.65
N ASN A 194 4.61 14.18 3.97
CA ASN A 194 4.33 12.92 4.65
C ASN A 194 4.55 11.71 3.74
N VAL A 195 4.24 11.82 2.44
CA VAL A 195 4.53 10.78 1.43
C VAL A 195 6.04 10.58 1.29
N ARG A 196 6.84 11.65 1.24
CA ARG A 196 8.31 11.58 1.22
C ARG A 196 8.87 10.95 2.48
N ALA A 197 8.41 11.39 3.66
CA ALA A 197 8.83 10.81 4.94
C ALA A 197 8.53 9.31 5.01
N ASN A 198 7.38 8.88 4.49
CA ASN A 198 7.05 7.45 4.41
C ASN A 198 7.98 6.69 3.44
N ALA A 199 8.31 7.27 2.27
CA ALA A 199 9.24 6.65 1.33
C ALA A 199 10.64 6.49 1.95
N GLU A 200 11.15 7.51 2.63
CA GLU A 200 12.43 7.48 3.34
C GLU A 200 12.42 6.48 4.50
N TYR A 201 11.29 6.36 5.19
CA TYR A 201 11.12 5.35 6.24
C TYR A 201 11.19 3.93 5.66
N ILE A 202 10.50 3.66 4.54
CA ILE A 202 10.60 2.37 3.82
C ILE A 202 12.04 2.09 3.42
N GLN A 203 12.77 3.07 2.84
CA GLN A 203 14.18 2.90 2.49
C GLN A 203 15.04 2.53 3.71
N THR A 204 14.76 3.15 4.86
CA THR A 204 15.45 2.84 6.12
C THR A 204 15.19 1.41 6.58
N LEU A 205 13.93 0.96 6.51
CA LEU A 205 13.55 -0.41 6.85
C LEU A 205 14.17 -1.44 5.89
N LEU A 206 14.22 -1.13 4.57
CA LEU A 206 14.87 -1.99 3.58
C LEU A 206 16.37 -2.16 3.85
N LYS A 207 17.05 -1.07 4.20
CA LYS A 207 18.49 -1.12 4.60
C LYS A 207 18.69 -1.97 5.85
N LYS A 208 17.79 -1.86 6.81
CA LYS A 208 17.91 -2.53 8.09
C LYS A 208 17.61 -4.03 8.03
N TYR A 209 16.62 -4.44 7.24
CA TYR A 209 16.05 -5.77 7.30
C TYR A 209 16.13 -6.62 6.03
N CYS A 210 16.44 -6.01 4.88
CA CYS A 210 16.34 -6.70 3.58
C CYS A 210 17.65 -6.69 2.79
N MET A 211 18.80 -6.49 3.44
CA MET A 211 20.13 -6.45 2.79
C MET A 211 20.15 -5.53 1.55
N SER A 212 19.41 -4.41 1.61
CA SER A 212 19.23 -3.45 0.53
C SER A 212 20.04 -2.19 0.78
N ASP A 213 20.37 -1.46 -0.27
CA ASP A 213 20.87 -0.07 -0.18
C ASP A 213 19.74 0.95 0.04
N GLY A 214 18.48 0.46 0.06
CA GLY A 214 17.26 1.25 0.19
C GLY A 214 16.66 1.69 -1.15
N GLY A 215 17.36 1.44 -2.25
CA GLY A 215 16.91 1.77 -3.59
C GLY A 215 16.71 3.27 -3.83
N THR A 216 15.90 3.59 -4.82
CA THR A 216 15.55 4.97 -5.20
C THR A 216 14.04 5.16 -5.14
N TYR A 217 13.58 6.40 -4.97
CA TYR A 217 12.16 6.69 -5.13
C TYR A 217 11.91 7.93 -5.99
N ILE A 218 10.75 7.96 -6.61
CA ILE A 218 10.20 9.11 -7.33
C ILE A 218 8.87 9.53 -6.71
N ILE A 219 8.57 10.83 -6.76
CA ILE A 219 7.24 11.37 -6.48
C ILE A 219 6.52 11.54 -7.82
N TYR A 220 5.22 11.22 -7.86
CA TYR A 220 4.37 11.41 -9.03
C TYR A 220 3.00 11.98 -8.63
N LYS A 221 2.39 12.70 -9.56
CA LYS A 221 1.11 13.39 -9.38
C LYS A 221 0.24 13.19 -10.60
#